data_dd7ad3f19090f010f154e4344793ebc7
#
_entry.id   dd7ad3f19090f010f154e4344793ebc7
#
_cell.length_a   1.000
_cell.length_b   1.000
_cell.length_c   1.000
_cell.angle_alpha   90.00
_cell.angle_beta   90.00
_cell.angle_gamma   90.00
#
_symmetry.space_group_name_H-M   'P 1'
#
loop_
_entity.id
_entity.type
_entity.pdbx_description
1 polymer ?
#
loop_
_entity_poly.entity_id
_entity_poly.type
_entity_poly.pdbx_seq_one_letter_code
_entity_poly.pdbx_strand_id
1 'polypeptide(L)'
;MVSNTTYPDVNTSEAIANHGSPERCPVDHESAAQYKTPRASEVGAPAIERGTDGVWHIHGFDEAKVLLRNTHTRQAGFKAEVLDVLPSTMRRPILFQEGEAHLEQRKNTARFFTPKATEAYREAMEAIADEMVAQLKTDKRADLHQLSLGVAMRVASQVIGLTNSRVSGIEKRLDVFFGDPPDGPGKSLASFRYALWNRLHMGLFFALDVKPAIAARQRQRQDDVISYLIDQNYNSGEILIECVTYAAAGMVTTREFIALATWHLMEQPRWRERFIVGSDAERHAILHEILRLEPIVGTLMRRAEEDIVIESQGTTHTIHKGDLIRVDVQAVNADESVVGEGPQAMCPMREMHKQVLAPSVMGFGDGHHRCPGAYVALQETAIFLQRLLKLEGLRIEREPKLVWSSTAQGYELHEFVVTVD
;
A
#
# COMPACT_ATOMS: atom_id res chain seq x y z
N MET A 1 -21.52 -19.84 -16.90
CA MET A 1 -20.16 -20.40 -16.96
C MET A 1 -19.23 -19.26 -16.64
N VAL A 2 -18.83 -19.16 -15.37
CA VAL A 2 -17.92 -18.10 -14.90
C VAL A 2 -16.51 -18.56 -15.27
N SER A 3 -15.89 -17.88 -16.23
CA SER A 3 -14.50 -18.12 -16.56
C SER A 3 -13.62 -17.66 -15.39
N ASN A 4 -12.99 -18.61 -14.70
CA ASN A 4 -11.91 -18.34 -13.78
C ASN A 4 -10.77 -17.65 -14.54
N THR A 5 -10.68 -16.35 -14.46
CA THR A 5 -9.48 -15.62 -14.88
C THR A 5 -8.44 -15.84 -13.80
N THR A 6 -7.71 -16.94 -13.90
CA THR A 6 -6.50 -17.18 -13.10
C THR A 6 -5.48 -16.12 -13.45
N TYR A 7 -5.16 -15.25 -12.47
CA TYR A 7 -3.89 -14.54 -12.51
C TYR A 7 -2.77 -15.57 -12.57
N PRO A 8 -1.69 -15.34 -13.34
CA PRO A 8 -0.60 -16.29 -13.38
C PRO A 8 -0.11 -16.52 -11.96
N ASP A 9 -0.24 -17.77 -11.48
CA ASP A 9 0.38 -18.23 -10.25
C ASP A 9 1.89 -18.05 -10.42
N VAL A 10 2.44 -17.02 -9.81
CA VAL A 10 3.88 -16.94 -9.62
C VAL A 10 4.18 -17.91 -8.49
N ASN A 11 4.58 -19.11 -8.90
CA ASN A 11 4.97 -20.18 -8.00
C ASN A 11 6.26 -19.75 -7.29
N THR A 12 6.13 -19.04 -6.17
CA THR A 12 7.23 -18.66 -5.28
C THR A 12 7.89 -19.88 -4.65
N SER A 13 7.25 -21.07 -4.75
CA SER A 13 7.78 -22.35 -4.25
C SER A 13 8.96 -22.88 -5.07
N GLU A 14 9.06 -22.61 -6.36
CA GLU A 14 10.17 -23.14 -7.18
C GLU A 14 11.48 -22.36 -7.04
N ALA A 15 11.43 -21.08 -6.67
CA ALA A 15 12.63 -20.26 -6.45
C ALA A 15 13.32 -20.57 -5.10
N ILE A 16 12.64 -21.23 -4.16
CA ILE A 16 13.14 -21.54 -2.82
C ILE A 16 13.79 -22.94 -2.76
N ALA A 17 13.57 -23.80 -3.76
CA ALA A 17 13.90 -25.23 -3.72
C ALA A 17 15.40 -25.60 -3.88
N ASN A 18 16.33 -24.65 -4.07
CA ASN A 18 17.72 -24.97 -4.42
C ASN A 18 18.83 -24.51 -3.46
N HIS A 19 18.51 -24.06 -2.25
CA HIS A 19 19.53 -23.81 -1.23
C HIS A 19 19.13 -24.47 0.08
N GLY A 20 19.80 -25.55 0.43
CA GLY A 20 19.81 -26.28 1.71
C GLY A 20 18.48 -26.29 2.48
N SER A 21 18.11 -27.42 3.09
CA SER A 21 16.86 -27.53 3.88
C SER A 21 16.61 -26.23 4.64
N PRO A 22 15.45 -25.55 4.45
CA PRO A 22 15.16 -24.33 5.20
C PRO A 22 15.23 -24.71 6.67
N GLU A 23 16.14 -24.09 7.42
CA GLU A 23 16.07 -24.13 8.88
C GLU A 23 14.65 -23.72 9.22
N ARG A 24 13.87 -24.63 9.79
CA ARG A 24 12.54 -24.31 10.30
C ARG A 24 12.71 -23.09 11.17
N CYS A 25 11.95 -22.03 10.88
CA CYS A 25 11.98 -20.85 11.72
C CYS A 25 11.70 -21.32 13.15
N PRO A 26 12.67 -21.33 14.05
CA PRO A 26 12.36 -21.65 15.42
C PRO A 26 11.44 -20.52 15.88
N VAL A 27 10.18 -20.85 16.15
CA VAL A 27 9.25 -19.91 16.78
C VAL A 27 9.87 -19.64 18.16
N ASP A 28 10.64 -18.58 18.24
CA ASP A 28 11.18 -18.11 19.51
C ASP A 28 10.03 -17.35 20.21
N HIS A 29 9.31 -18.10 21.03
CA HIS A 29 8.17 -17.57 21.79
C HIS A 29 8.58 -16.49 22.79
N GLU A 30 9.90 -16.33 23.08
CA GLU A 30 10.40 -15.29 23.96
C GLU A 30 10.56 -13.92 23.27
N SER A 31 10.71 -13.87 21.96
CA SER A 31 10.72 -12.62 21.20
C SER A 31 9.38 -12.40 20.48
N ALA A 32 8.30 -12.24 21.24
CA ALA A 32 7.07 -11.70 20.70
C ALA A 32 7.39 -10.41 19.94
N ALA A 33 7.03 -10.33 18.64
CA ALA A 33 7.26 -9.12 17.86
C ALA A 33 6.65 -7.95 18.63
N GLN A 34 7.46 -7.01 19.04
CA GLN A 34 6.94 -5.78 19.61
C GLN A 34 6.31 -5.00 18.48
N TYR A 35 4.98 -5.02 18.41
CA TYR A 35 4.27 -4.20 17.45
C TYR A 35 4.65 -2.74 17.63
N LYS A 36 4.88 -2.07 16.53
CA LYS A 36 5.21 -0.65 16.50
C LYS A 36 3.94 0.21 16.53
N THR A 37 2.84 -0.36 16.00
CA THR A 37 1.55 0.35 15.93
C THR A 37 0.51 -0.29 16.86
N PRO A 38 -0.38 0.50 17.46
CA PRO A 38 -1.49 0.00 18.25
C PRO A 38 -2.40 -0.90 17.43
N ARG A 39 -2.92 -1.96 18.05
CA ARG A 39 -3.88 -2.86 17.43
C ARG A 39 -5.31 -2.29 17.52
N ALA A 40 -6.06 -2.44 16.44
CA ALA A 40 -7.45 -1.98 16.39
C ALA A 40 -8.43 -3.00 17.01
N SER A 41 -8.09 -4.30 17.02
CA SER A 41 -8.95 -5.37 17.51
C SER A 41 -8.36 -6.11 18.70
N GLU A 42 -9.23 -6.59 19.59
CA GLU A 42 -8.84 -7.45 20.70
C GLU A 42 -8.52 -8.87 20.20
N VAL A 43 -7.58 -9.53 20.87
CA VAL A 43 -7.28 -10.94 20.61
C VAL A 43 -8.48 -11.78 20.99
N GLY A 44 -8.98 -12.59 20.03
CA GLY A 44 -10.15 -13.47 20.25
C GLY A 44 -11.48 -12.85 19.85
N ALA A 45 -11.49 -11.73 19.14
CA ALA A 45 -12.73 -11.21 18.54
C ALA A 45 -13.38 -12.26 17.61
N PRO A 46 -14.73 -12.30 17.49
CA PRO A 46 -15.42 -13.17 16.55
C PRO A 46 -14.96 -12.93 15.11
N ALA A 47 -14.93 -14.00 14.28
CA ALA A 47 -14.51 -13.89 12.88
C ALA A 47 -15.33 -12.85 12.09
N ILE A 48 -16.62 -12.71 12.44
CA ILE A 48 -17.55 -11.70 11.94
C ILE A 48 -18.50 -11.26 13.04
N GLU A 49 -18.70 -9.96 13.19
CA GLU A 49 -19.67 -9.39 14.12
C GLU A 49 -20.25 -8.07 13.59
N ARG A 50 -21.43 -7.70 14.09
CA ARG A 50 -22.02 -6.39 13.86
C ARG A 50 -21.79 -5.50 15.07
N GLY A 51 -20.97 -4.46 14.90
CA GLY A 51 -20.66 -3.51 15.95
C GLY A 51 -21.88 -2.68 16.42
N THR A 52 -21.76 -2.05 17.56
CA THR A 52 -22.79 -1.12 18.10
C THR A 52 -22.94 0.13 17.23
N ASP A 53 -21.96 0.42 16.40
CA ASP A 53 -21.95 1.48 15.37
C ASP A 53 -22.76 1.08 14.11
N GLY A 54 -23.27 -0.16 14.06
CA GLY A 54 -23.98 -0.72 12.92
C GLY A 54 -23.09 -1.21 11.78
N VAL A 55 -21.76 -1.14 11.94
CA VAL A 55 -20.78 -1.62 10.96
C VAL A 55 -20.52 -3.11 11.16
N TRP A 56 -20.33 -3.85 10.07
CA TRP A 56 -19.88 -5.23 10.11
C TRP A 56 -18.34 -5.26 10.23
N HIS A 57 -17.84 -5.86 11.30
CA HIS A 57 -16.42 -6.05 11.57
C HIS A 57 -16.02 -7.48 11.21
N ILE A 58 -14.96 -7.61 10.41
CA ILE A 58 -14.47 -8.88 9.89
C ILE A 58 -13.04 -9.08 10.37
N HIS A 59 -12.83 -10.14 11.16
CA HIS A 59 -11.55 -10.50 11.76
C HIS A 59 -11.02 -11.84 11.25
N GLY A 60 -11.91 -12.70 10.68
CA GLY A 60 -11.56 -14.00 10.13
C GLY A 60 -11.08 -13.93 8.69
N PHE A 61 -10.11 -14.77 8.33
CA PHE A 61 -9.54 -14.81 6.98
C PHE A 61 -10.52 -15.27 5.92
N ASP A 62 -11.29 -16.33 6.20
CA ASP A 62 -12.22 -16.90 5.21
C ASP A 62 -13.37 -15.93 4.93
N GLU A 63 -13.90 -15.25 5.95
CA GLU A 63 -14.92 -14.22 5.84
C GLU A 63 -14.40 -13.00 5.05
N ALA A 64 -13.20 -12.54 5.38
CA ALA A 64 -12.54 -11.45 4.66
C ALA A 64 -12.35 -11.79 3.18
N LYS A 65 -11.90 -13.00 2.87
CA LYS A 65 -11.69 -13.48 1.50
C LYS A 65 -12.99 -13.53 0.71
N VAL A 66 -14.09 -14.04 1.32
CA VAL A 66 -15.41 -14.07 0.70
C VAL A 66 -15.90 -12.66 0.39
N LEU A 67 -15.81 -11.73 1.35
CA LEU A 67 -16.34 -10.37 1.21
C LEU A 67 -15.52 -9.50 0.26
N LEU A 68 -14.19 -9.59 0.29
CA LEU A 68 -13.33 -8.82 -0.61
C LEU A 68 -13.39 -9.29 -2.08
N ARG A 69 -13.81 -10.53 -2.32
CA ARG A 69 -14.04 -11.10 -3.65
C ARG A 69 -15.47 -10.98 -4.13
N ASN A 70 -16.39 -10.54 -3.27
CA ASN A 70 -17.79 -10.40 -3.61
C ASN A 70 -18.00 -9.22 -4.56
N THR A 71 -18.65 -9.47 -5.71
CA THR A 71 -18.93 -8.48 -6.74
C THR A 71 -20.13 -7.57 -6.42
N HIS A 72 -20.90 -7.89 -5.36
CA HIS A 72 -22.01 -7.09 -4.86
C HIS A 72 -21.59 -6.15 -3.72
N THR A 73 -20.30 -5.86 -3.65
CA THR A 73 -19.75 -4.81 -2.78
C THR A 73 -19.05 -3.75 -3.61
N ARG A 74 -19.05 -2.52 -3.12
CA ARG A 74 -18.24 -1.44 -3.69
C ARG A 74 -17.20 -0.93 -2.70
N GLN A 75 -16.14 -0.35 -3.25
CA GLN A 75 -15.10 0.30 -2.44
C GLN A 75 -15.71 1.39 -1.56
N ALA A 76 -15.41 1.33 -0.25
CA ALA A 76 -15.68 2.37 0.73
C ALA A 76 -14.37 2.68 1.48
N GLY A 77 -14.23 3.86 2.05
CA GLY A 77 -12.96 4.33 2.59
C GLY A 77 -12.11 5.08 1.57
N PHE A 78 -10.90 5.45 1.91
CA PHE A 78 -10.02 6.30 1.09
C PHE A 78 -10.70 7.60 0.61
N LYS A 79 -11.57 8.18 1.44
CA LYS A 79 -12.40 9.37 1.10
C LYS A 79 -13.33 9.14 -0.10
N ALA A 80 -13.89 7.94 -0.25
CA ALA A 80 -14.81 7.60 -1.34
C ALA A 80 -15.98 8.60 -1.48
N GLU A 81 -16.43 9.16 -0.36
CA GLU A 81 -17.52 10.15 -0.30
C GLU A 81 -17.21 11.45 -1.06
N VAL A 82 -15.92 11.80 -1.22
CA VAL A 82 -15.50 12.97 -2.01
C VAL A 82 -15.84 12.80 -3.48
N LEU A 83 -15.95 11.56 -3.94
CA LEU A 83 -16.28 11.28 -5.35
C LEU A 83 -17.77 11.43 -5.66
N ASP A 84 -18.63 11.40 -4.65
CA ASP A 84 -20.07 11.57 -4.84
C ASP A 84 -20.43 13.00 -5.29
N VAL A 85 -19.49 13.96 -5.12
CA VAL A 85 -19.63 15.34 -5.63
C VAL A 85 -19.06 15.55 -7.03
N LEU A 86 -18.42 14.53 -7.63
CA LEU A 86 -17.95 14.60 -9.02
C LEU A 86 -19.15 14.54 -9.98
N PRO A 87 -19.09 15.27 -11.12
CA PRO A 87 -20.09 15.15 -12.16
C PRO A 87 -20.27 13.69 -12.61
N SER A 88 -21.51 13.23 -12.78
CA SER A 88 -21.81 11.88 -13.23
C SER A 88 -21.27 11.55 -14.64
N THR A 89 -20.92 12.57 -15.42
CA THR A 89 -20.27 12.45 -16.72
C THR A 89 -18.77 12.20 -16.65
N MET A 90 -18.15 12.35 -15.49
CA MET A 90 -16.73 12.14 -15.29
C MET A 90 -16.48 10.67 -14.88
N ARG A 91 -15.50 10.03 -15.53
CA ARG A 91 -15.08 8.68 -15.15
C ARG A 91 -14.53 8.69 -13.73
N ARG A 92 -14.98 7.75 -12.91
CA ARG A 92 -14.40 7.54 -11.57
C ARG A 92 -12.99 6.99 -11.73
N PRO A 93 -12.04 7.36 -10.86
CA PRO A 93 -10.70 6.77 -10.88
C PRO A 93 -10.76 5.27 -10.55
N ILE A 94 -9.77 4.52 -11.04
CA ILE A 94 -9.72 3.05 -10.99
C ILE A 94 -10.00 2.46 -9.60
N LEU A 95 -9.55 3.12 -8.54
CA LEU A 95 -9.76 2.66 -7.15
C LEU A 95 -11.25 2.58 -6.76
N PHE A 96 -12.11 3.37 -7.41
CA PHE A 96 -13.53 3.52 -7.07
C PHE A 96 -14.46 3.09 -8.21
N GLN A 97 -13.90 2.44 -9.22
CA GLN A 97 -14.68 1.75 -10.24
C GLN A 97 -15.03 0.35 -9.77
N GLU A 98 -16.16 -0.17 -10.26
CA GLU A 98 -16.60 -1.54 -10.01
C GLU A 98 -17.06 -2.19 -11.33
N GLY A 99 -17.27 -3.51 -11.29
CA GLY A 99 -17.80 -4.27 -12.43
C GLY A 99 -16.85 -4.39 -13.61
N GLU A 100 -17.43 -4.52 -14.83
CA GLU A 100 -16.67 -4.81 -16.05
C GLU A 100 -15.66 -3.71 -16.41
N ALA A 101 -16.04 -2.44 -16.27
CA ALA A 101 -15.15 -1.31 -16.56
C ALA A 101 -13.90 -1.32 -15.69
N HIS A 102 -14.06 -1.62 -14.39
CA HIS A 102 -12.95 -1.79 -13.47
C HIS A 102 -12.05 -2.96 -13.89
N LEU A 103 -12.63 -4.13 -14.15
CA LEU A 103 -11.89 -5.33 -14.53
C LEU A 103 -11.10 -5.13 -15.83
N GLU A 104 -11.69 -4.45 -16.82
CA GLU A 104 -11.02 -4.12 -18.08
C GLU A 104 -9.84 -3.16 -17.84
N GLN A 105 -10.05 -2.07 -17.10
CA GLN A 105 -8.97 -1.13 -16.80
C GLN A 105 -7.86 -1.79 -15.98
N ARG A 106 -8.20 -2.62 -14.98
CA ARG A 106 -7.25 -3.40 -14.19
C ARG A 106 -6.42 -4.35 -15.06
N LYS A 107 -7.07 -5.10 -15.95
CA LYS A 107 -6.39 -6.00 -16.89
C LYS A 107 -5.39 -5.25 -17.78
N ASN A 108 -5.80 -4.11 -18.31
CA ASN A 108 -4.99 -3.33 -19.24
C ASN A 108 -3.83 -2.60 -18.54
N THR A 109 -4.02 -2.16 -17.28
CA THR A 109 -2.96 -1.49 -16.51
C THR A 109 -2.06 -2.46 -15.74
N ALA A 110 -2.46 -3.72 -15.56
CA ALA A 110 -1.66 -4.73 -14.86
C ALA A 110 -0.24 -4.89 -15.44
N ARG A 111 -0.07 -4.69 -16.75
CA ARG A 111 1.23 -4.79 -17.43
C ARG A 111 2.31 -3.88 -16.85
N PHE A 112 1.95 -2.74 -16.28
CA PHE A 112 2.89 -1.79 -15.66
C PHE A 112 3.39 -2.23 -14.29
N PHE A 113 2.74 -3.23 -13.68
CA PHE A 113 2.96 -3.68 -12.31
C PHE A 113 3.38 -5.15 -12.21
N THR A 114 3.61 -5.81 -13.34
CA THR A 114 4.09 -7.21 -13.35
C THR A 114 5.52 -7.29 -12.81
N PRO A 115 5.96 -8.47 -12.31
CA PRO A 115 7.37 -8.68 -11.93
C PRO A 115 8.35 -8.28 -13.03
N LYS A 116 8.02 -8.59 -14.30
CA LYS A 116 8.85 -8.22 -15.46
C LYS A 116 8.92 -6.71 -15.67
N ALA A 117 7.80 -5.99 -15.52
CA ALA A 117 7.80 -4.53 -15.60
C ALA A 117 8.56 -3.90 -14.43
N THR A 118 8.38 -4.44 -13.22
CA THR A 118 9.10 -4.00 -12.03
C THR A 118 10.61 -4.17 -12.18
N GLU A 119 11.06 -5.28 -12.79
CA GLU A 119 12.47 -5.49 -13.10
C GLU A 119 13.01 -4.48 -14.10
N ALA A 120 12.19 -4.04 -15.07
CA ALA A 120 12.58 -2.96 -15.99
C ALA A 120 12.77 -1.60 -15.30
N TYR A 121 12.15 -1.38 -14.14
CA TYR A 121 12.35 -0.18 -13.32
C TYR A 121 13.54 -0.30 -12.35
N ARG A 122 14.16 -1.47 -12.21
CA ARG A 122 15.23 -1.74 -11.22
C ARG A 122 16.36 -0.72 -11.29
N GLU A 123 16.91 -0.47 -12.48
CA GLU A 123 18.03 0.48 -12.67
C GLU A 123 17.66 1.89 -12.17
N ALA A 124 16.45 2.34 -12.48
CA ALA A 124 15.95 3.62 -11.99
C ALA A 124 15.75 3.63 -10.46
N MET A 125 15.21 2.55 -9.89
CA MET A 125 15.06 2.41 -8.45
C MET A 125 16.41 2.43 -7.73
N GLU A 126 17.41 1.75 -8.29
CA GLU A 126 18.78 1.72 -7.77
C GLU A 126 19.44 3.11 -7.79
N ALA A 127 19.33 3.81 -8.92
CA ALA A 127 19.86 5.17 -9.04
C ALA A 127 19.19 6.14 -8.05
N ILE A 128 17.86 6.04 -7.88
CA ILE A 128 17.12 6.84 -6.90
C ILE A 128 17.60 6.53 -5.47
N ALA A 129 17.73 5.25 -5.13
CA ALA A 129 18.17 4.83 -3.81
C ALA A 129 19.61 5.29 -3.51
N ASP A 130 20.51 5.18 -4.48
CA ASP A 130 21.90 5.61 -4.35
C ASP A 130 22.01 7.13 -4.13
N GLU A 131 21.22 7.93 -4.86
CA GLU A 131 21.16 9.38 -4.69
C GLU A 131 20.65 9.77 -3.29
N MET A 132 19.54 9.15 -2.85
CA MET A 132 18.95 9.45 -1.54
C MET A 132 19.87 9.06 -0.37
N VAL A 133 20.58 7.94 -0.50
CA VAL A 133 21.59 7.51 0.48
C VAL A 133 22.82 8.43 0.46
N ALA A 134 23.27 8.88 -0.72
CA ALA A 134 24.36 9.82 -0.84
C ALA A 134 24.02 11.18 -0.20
N GLN A 135 22.77 11.65 -0.36
CA GLN A 135 22.29 12.84 0.31
C GLN A 135 22.34 12.68 1.84
N LEU A 136 21.85 11.56 2.39
CA LEU A 136 21.93 11.29 3.84
C LEU A 136 23.38 11.29 4.33
N LYS A 137 24.32 10.69 3.57
CA LYS A 137 25.76 10.74 3.92
C LYS A 137 26.31 12.15 3.96
N THR A 138 25.84 13.03 3.10
CA THR A 138 26.25 14.43 3.04
C THR A 138 25.67 15.23 4.20
N ASP A 139 24.37 15.08 4.42
CA ASP A 139 23.62 15.84 5.42
C ASP A 139 23.79 15.28 6.85
N LYS A 140 24.33 14.06 6.98
CA LYS A 140 24.57 13.31 8.23
C LYS A 140 23.30 13.02 9.05
N ARG A 141 22.19 13.59 8.70
CA ARG A 141 20.92 13.55 9.40
C ARG A 141 19.75 13.72 8.43
N ALA A 142 18.73 12.90 8.58
CA ALA A 142 17.49 13.06 7.80
C ALA A 142 16.26 12.66 8.60
N ASP A 143 15.11 13.25 8.26
CA ASP A 143 13.80 12.71 8.60
C ASP A 143 13.50 11.58 7.61
N LEU A 144 13.38 10.36 8.13
CA LEU A 144 13.16 9.17 7.31
C LEU A 144 11.79 9.22 6.60
N HIS A 145 10.79 9.87 7.20
CA HIS A 145 9.50 10.09 6.56
C HIS A 145 9.65 10.86 5.24
N GLN A 146 10.47 11.93 5.24
CA GLN A 146 10.73 12.70 4.02
C GLN A 146 11.62 11.96 3.03
N LEU A 147 12.62 11.24 3.53
CA LEU A 147 13.53 10.45 2.70
C LEU A 147 12.77 9.33 1.97
N SER A 148 11.91 8.59 2.68
CA SER A 148 11.07 7.53 2.15
C SER A 148 10.05 8.06 1.13
N LEU A 149 9.45 9.23 1.40
CA LEU A 149 8.57 9.90 0.45
C LEU A 149 9.30 10.23 -0.86
N GLY A 150 10.54 10.70 -0.77
CA GLY A 150 11.36 10.98 -1.95
C GLY A 150 11.61 9.76 -2.82
N VAL A 151 11.88 8.60 -2.21
CA VAL A 151 12.02 7.32 -2.94
C VAL A 151 10.71 6.92 -3.60
N ALA A 152 9.64 6.74 -2.80
CA ALA A 152 8.35 6.26 -3.27
C ALA A 152 7.75 7.15 -4.37
N MET A 153 7.88 8.49 -4.22
CA MET A 153 7.44 9.45 -5.21
C MET A 153 8.13 9.29 -6.55
N ARG A 154 9.46 9.23 -6.53
CA ARG A 154 10.25 9.20 -7.77
C ARG A 154 10.02 7.89 -8.52
N VAL A 155 9.90 6.78 -7.82
CA VAL A 155 9.56 5.48 -8.42
C VAL A 155 8.14 5.49 -8.99
N ALA A 156 7.14 5.93 -8.21
CA ALA A 156 5.76 6.02 -8.69
C ALA A 156 5.64 6.93 -9.93
N SER A 157 6.39 8.05 -9.97
CA SER A 157 6.42 8.96 -11.11
C SER A 157 6.91 8.29 -12.39
N GLN A 158 7.85 7.35 -12.31
CA GLN A 158 8.30 6.56 -13.48
C GLN A 158 7.18 5.67 -14.01
N VAL A 159 6.51 4.92 -13.12
CA VAL A 159 5.43 4.01 -13.50
C VAL A 159 4.22 4.76 -14.08
N ILE A 160 3.86 5.89 -13.47
CA ILE A 160 2.71 6.70 -13.90
C ILE A 160 3.03 7.46 -15.20
N GLY A 161 4.28 7.91 -15.38
CA GLY A 161 4.70 8.76 -16.49
C GLY A 161 4.81 10.25 -16.13
N LEU A 162 4.88 10.60 -14.84
CA LEU A 162 5.04 11.98 -14.34
C LEU A 162 6.52 12.41 -14.35
N THR A 163 7.18 12.26 -15.48
CA THR A 163 8.65 12.49 -15.64
C THR A 163 8.99 13.80 -16.36
N ASN A 164 7.99 14.65 -16.63
CA ASN A 164 8.16 15.89 -17.40
C ASN A 164 7.75 17.12 -16.58
N SER A 165 7.97 17.11 -15.28
CA SER A 165 7.69 18.25 -14.40
C SER A 165 8.51 19.46 -14.82
N ARG A 166 7.85 20.64 -14.86
CA ARG A 166 8.52 21.90 -15.23
C ARG A 166 9.39 22.46 -14.10
N VAL A 167 9.08 22.09 -12.87
CA VAL A 167 9.76 22.56 -11.66
C VAL A 167 9.93 21.38 -10.71
N SER A 168 11.08 21.30 -10.03
CA SER A 168 11.31 20.32 -8.98
C SER A 168 10.29 20.45 -7.81
N GLY A 169 10.16 19.45 -6.97
CA GLY A 169 9.28 19.48 -5.80
C GLY A 169 7.85 18.98 -6.07
N ILE A 170 7.67 18.04 -6.99
CA ILE A 170 6.40 17.34 -7.22
C ILE A 170 5.91 16.68 -5.94
N GLU A 171 6.82 16.16 -5.10
CA GLU A 171 6.55 15.57 -3.80
C GLU A 171 5.77 16.52 -2.88
N LYS A 172 6.21 17.77 -2.76
CA LYS A 172 5.56 18.80 -1.94
C LYS A 172 4.20 19.21 -2.48
N ARG A 173 4.03 19.17 -3.82
CA ARG A 173 2.74 19.50 -4.45
C ARG A 173 1.70 18.41 -4.24
N LEU A 174 2.12 17.15 -4.18
CA LEU A 174 1.24 16.02 -3.96
C LEU A 174 0.95 15.76 -2.47
N ASP A 175 1.91 15.97 -1.58
CA ASP A 175 1.77 15.75 -0.13
C ASP A 175 0.59 16.53 0.46
N VAL A 176 0.28 17.70 -0.08
CA VAL A 176 -0.87 18.54 0.32
C VAL A 176 -2.21 17.80 0.20
N PHE A 177 -2.35 16.82 -0.72
CA PHE A 177 -3.63 16.13 -0.93
C PHE A 177 -3.91 15.03 0.10
N PHE A 178 -2.91 14.64 0.87
CA PHE A 178 -2.99 13.50 1.79
C PHE A 178 -3.26 13.90 3.24
N GLY A 179 -3.08 15.18 3.57
CA GLY A 179 -3.42 15.71 4.89
C GLY A 179 -4.92 15.68 5.16
N ASP A 180 -5.28 15.50 6.44
CA ASP A 180 -6.66 15.65 6.88
C ASP A 180 -7.01 17.14 7.08
N PRO A 181 -8.27 17.55 6.83
CA PRO A 181 -8.70 18.90 7.10
C PRO A 181 -8.62 19.20 8.62
N PRO A 182 -8.19 20.38 9.02
CA PRO A 182 -7.89 20.71 10.41
C PRO A 182 -9.07 20.57 11.39
N ASP A 183 -10.31 20.65 10.92
CA ASP A 183 -11.52 20.64 11.78
C ASP A 183 -12.55 19.57 11.37
N GLY A 184 -12.14 18.56 10.57
CA GLY A 184 -13.07 17.60 9.97
C GLY A 184 -13.95 18.24 8.87
N PRO A 185 -14.92 17.51 8.31
CA PRO A 185 -15.81 18.03 7.28
C PRO A 185 -16.83 19.00 7.89
N GLY A 186 -16.53 20.29 7.88
CA GLY A 186 -17.37 21.33 8.47
C GLY A 186 -17.37 22.65 7.68
N LYS A 187 -18.34 23.52 7.98
CA LYS A 187 -18.49 24.85 7.38
C LYS A 187 -17.62 25.92 8.06
N SER A 188 -16.47 25.55 8.66
CA SER A 188 -15.58 26.49 9.30
C SER A 188 -14.76 27.28 8.28
N LEU A 189 -14.30 28.48 8.67
CA LEU A 189 -13.39 29.29 7.85
C LEU A 189 -12.07 28.53 7.57
N ALA A 190 -11.62 27.69 8.49
CA ALA A 190 -10.45 26.86 8.34
C ALA A 190 -10.66 25.80 7.24
N SER A 191 -11.82 25.12 7.24
CA SER A 191 -12.19 24.15 6.19
C SER A 191 -12.28 24.81 4.80
N PHE A 192 -12.81 26.03 4.72
CA PHE A 192 -12.87 26.79 3.46
C PHE A 192 -11.47 27.16 2.95
N ARG A 193 -10.59 27.64 3.84
CA ARG A 193 -9.19 27.96 3.48
C ARG A 193 -8.43 26.71 3.03
N TYR A 194 -8.64 25.59 3.70
CA TYR A 194 -8.06 24.31 3.32
C TYR A 194 -8.54 23.85 1.93
N ALA A 195 -9.84 23.94 1.66
CA ALA A 195 -10.39 23.59 0.35
C ALA A 195 -9.84 24.50 -0.77
N LEU A 196 -9.71 25.82 -0.52
CA LEU A 196 -9.10 26.76 -1.47
C LEU A 196 -7.62 26.45 -1.71
N TRP A 197 -6.88 26.14 -0.65
CA TRP A 197 -5.48 25.73 -0.71
C TRP A 197 -5.30 24.46 -1.54
N ASN A 198 -6.11 23.45 -1.30
CA ASN A 198 -6.08 22.20 -2.08
C ASN A 198 -6.42 22.43 -3.56
N ARG A 199 -7.40 23.30 -3.87
CA ARG A 199 -7.71 23.65 -5.28
C ARG A 199 -6.54 24.33 -5.96
N LEU A 200 -5.85 25.26 -5.27
CA LEU A 200 -4.66 25.91 -5.80
C LEU A 200 -3.55 24.89 -6.10
N HIS A 201 -3.27 24.00 -5.15
CA HIS A 201 -2.24 22.96 -5.33
C HIS A 201 -2.62 21.96 -6.43
N MET A 202 -3.89 21.60 -6.56
CA MET A 202 -4.39 20.78 -7.68
C MET A 202 -4.14 21.48 -9.02
N GLY A 203 -4.41 22.79 -9.11
CA GLY A 203 -4.12 23.58 -10.29
C GLY A 203 -2.63 23.67 -10.61
N LEU A 204 -1.79 23.84 -9.58
CA LEU A 204 -0.33 23.85 -9.73
C LEU A 204 0.21 22.49 -10.16
N PHE A 205 -0.23 21.41 -9.54
CA PHE A 205 0.14 20.04 -9.92
C PHE A 205 -0.28 19.75 -11.36
N PHE A 206 -1.51 20.11 -11.74
CA PHE A 206 -1.92 19.97 -13.13
C PHE A 206 -1.03 20.75 -14.09
N ALA A 207 -0.78 22.03 -13.83
CA ALA A 207 -0.07 22.91 -14.75
C ALA A 207 1.43 22.61 -14.87
N LEU A 208 2.05 22.16 -13.77
CA LEU A 208 3.50 21.97 -13.67
C LEU A 208 3.93 20.51 -13.92
N ASP A 209 3.07 19.55 -13.63
CA ASP A 209 3.43 18.13 -13.66
C ASP A 209 2.59 17.32 -14.66
N VAL A 210 1.27 17.32 -14.54
CA VAL A 210 0.39 16.47 -15.35
C VAL A 210 0.28 16.95 -16.79
N LYS A 211 0.00 18.24 -17.00
CA LYS A 211 -0.13 18.80 -18.35
C LYS A 211 1.15 18.67 -19.20
N PRO A 212 2.35 18.93 -18.68
CA PRO A 212 3.60 18.66 -19.41
C PRO A 212 3.79 17.18 -19.73
N ALA A 213 3.46 16.28 -18.79
CA ALA A 213 3.54 14.84 -19.02
C ALA A 213 2.57 14.40 -20.13
N ILE A 214 1.31 14.84 -20.11
CA ILE A 214 0.34 14.59 -21.19
C ILE A 214 0.90 15.06 -22.54
N ALA A 215 1.41 16.30 -22.59
CA ALA A 215 1.92 16.87 -23.84
C ALA A 215 3.14 16.08 -24.36
N ALA A 216 4.00 15.58 -23.49
CA ALA A 216 5.14 14.75 -23.87
C ALA A 216 4.65 13.39 -24.44
N ARG A 217 3.69 12.73 -23.79
CA ARG A 217 3.12 11.44 -24.22
C ARG A 217 2.24 11.55 -25.48
N GLN A 218 1.64 12.70 -25.72
CA GLN A 218 0.95 12.97 -26.99
C GLN A 218 1.93 13.04 -28.17
N ARG A 219 3.15 13.56 -27.96
CA ARG A 219 4.21 13.60 -28.99
C ARG A 219 4.88 12.25 -29.16
N GLN A 220 5.16 11.57 -28.06
CA GLN A 220 5.84 10.27 -28.04
C GLN A 220 5.29 9.41 -26.91
N ARG A 221 4.54 8.37 -27.27
CA ARG A 221 4.04 7.37 -26.32
C ARG A 221 5.21 6.68 -25.64
N GLN A 222 4.99 6.34 -24.36
CA GLN A 222 5.90 5.51 -23.57
C GLN A 222 5.11 4.36 -22.94
N ASP A 223 5.78 3.39 -22.38
CA ASP A 223 5.11 2.29 -21.66
C ASP A 223 4.80 2.71 -20.22
N ASP A 224 3.84 3.62 -20.07
CA ASP A 224 3.39 4.18 -18.79
C ASP A 224 1.87 4.38 -18.74
N VAL A 225 1.36 4.65 -17.53
CA VAL A 225 -0.08 4.80 -17.28
C VAL A 225 -0.67 5.98 -18.05
N ILE A 226 0.02 7.13 -18.11
CA ILE A 226 -0.48 8.33 -18.84
C ILE A 226 -0.66 8.03 -20.32
N SER A 227 0.28 7.35 -20.96
CA SER A 227 0.17 6.94 -22.37
C SER A 227 -1.06 6.05 -22.60
N TYR A 228 -1.28 5.07 -21.70
CA TYR A 228 -2.46 4.21 -21.75
C TYR A 228 -3.76 5.04 -21.61
N LEU A 229 -3.86 5.93 -20.63
CA LEU A 229 -5.06 6.76 -20.42
C LEU A 229 -5.38 7.65 -21.64
N ILE A 230 -4.35 8.20 -22.29
CA ILE A 230 -4.53 8.98 -23.52
C ILE A 230 -5.09 8.09 -24.63
N ASP A 231 -4.59 6.86 -24.79
CA ASP A 231 -5.05 5.91 -25.82
C ASP A 231 -6.48 5.42 -25.54
N GLN A 232 -6.93 5.46 -24.28
CA GLN A 232 -8.31 5.19 -23.87
C GLN A 232 -9.23 6.43 -23.94
N ASN A 233 -8.76 7.52 -24.57
CA ASN A 233 -9.50 8.77 -24.72
C ASN A 233 -9.94 9.42 -23.40
N TYR A 234 -9.13 9.30 -22.34
CA TYR A 234 -9.34 10.06 -21.11
C TYR A 234 -9.07 11.55 -21.36
N ASN A 235 -9.95 12.40 -20.86
CA ASN A 235 -9.69 13.84 -20.89
C ASN A 235 -8.65 14.25 -19.84
N SER A 236 -8.10 15.46 -19.96
CA SER A 236 -7.01 15.92 -19.06
C SER A 236 -7.42 15.98 -17.59
N GLY A 237 -8.70 16.20 -17.27
CA GLY A 237 -9.19 16.20 -15.88
C GLY A 237 -9.28 14.77 -15.33
N GLU A 238 -9.72 13.81 -16.11
CA GLU A 238 -9.74 12.39 -15.75
C GLU A 238 -8.32 11.87 -15.56
N ILE A 239 -7.37 12.23 -16.44
CA ILE A 239 -5.94 11.87 -16.28
C ILE A 239 -5.37 12.48 -15.01
N LEU A 240 -5.71 13.74 -14.69
CA LEU A 240 -5.29 14.37 -13.43
C LEU A 240 -5.75 13.57 -12.21
N ILE A 241 -7.02 13.17 -12.17
CA ILE A 241 -7.58 12.43 -11.03
C ILE A 241 -6.95 11.04 -10.92
N GLU A 242 -6.72 10.36 -12.05
CA GLU A 242 -6.00 9.08 -12.06
C GLU A 242 -4.55 9.25 -11.56
N CYS A 243 -3.83 10.29 -12.01
CA CYS A 243 -2.49 10.57 -11.52
C CYS A 243 -2.46 10.81 -10.00
N VAL A 244 -3.42 11.56 -9.46
CA VAL A 244 -3.55 11.75 -8.00
C VAL A 244 -3.84 10.43 -7.31
N THR A 245 -4.73 9.59 -7.87
CA THR A 245 -5.10 8.29 -7.30
C THR A 245 -3.89 7.33 -7.26
N TYR A 246 -3.17 7.17 -8.37
CA TYR A 246 -1.98 6.32 -8.41
C TYR A 246 -0.85 6.87 -7.53
N ALA A 247 -0.67 8.19 -7.50
CA ALA A 247 0.33 8.83 -6.65
C ALA A 247 -0.01 8.61 -5.17
N ALA A 248 -1.25 8.85 -4.76
CA ALA A 248 -1.71 8.60 -3.39
C ALA A 248 -1.47 7.15 -2.98
N ALA A 249 -1.93 6.21 -3.81
CA ALA A 249 -1.82 4.79 -3.52
C ALA A 249 -0.37 4.30 -3.44
N GLY A 250 0.51 4.77 -4.34
CA GLY A 250 1.89 4.30 -4.41
C GLY A 250 2.85 5.03 -3.47
N MET A 251 2.62 6.31 -3.20
CA MET A 251 3.58 7.12 -2.45
C MET A 251 3.39 7.06 -0.95
N VAL A 252 2.16 7.32 -0.48
CA VAL A 252 1.88 7.39 0.96
C VAL A 252 2.09 6.03 1.61
N THR A 253 1.55 4.98 1.01
CA THR A 253 1.67 3.63 1.58
C THR A 253 3.09 3.10 1.54
N THR A 254 3.83 3.33 0.45
CA THR A 254 5.23 2.88 0.35
C THR A 254 6.15 3.69 1.26
N ARG A 255 5.92 5.00 1.41
CA ARG A 255 6.61 5.83 2.40
C ARG A 255 6.53 5.21 3.79
N GLU A 256 5.32 4.89 4.24
CA GLU A 256 5.11 4.28 5.56
C GLU A 256 5.72 2.88 5.65
N PHE A 257 5.63 2.10 4.57
CA PHE A 257 6.22 0.77 4.54
C PHE A 257 7.75 0.80 4.66
N ILE A 258 8.42 1.70 3.96
CA ILE A 258 9.88 1.90 4.09
C ILE A 258 10.23 2.32 5.52
N ALA A 259 9.53 3.31 6.08
CA ALA A 259 9.80 3.81 7.43
C ALA A 259 9.58 2.71 8.49
N LEU A 260 8.47 1.99 8.41
CA LEU A 260 8.12 0.91 9.32
C LEU A 260 9.12 -0.26 9.23
N ALA A 261 9.46 -0.69 8.02
CA ALA A 261 10.43 -1.74 7.81
C ALA A 261 11.83 -1.35 8.31
N THR A 262 12.22 -0.08 8.15
CA THR A 262 13.46 0.44 8.75
C THR A 262 13.43 0.32 10.26
N TRP A 263 12.35 0.73 10.90
CA TRP A 263 12.21 0.65 12.35
C TRP A 263 12.36 -0.77 12.87
N HIS A 264 11.63 -1.72 12.28
CA HIS A 264 11.77 -3.14 12.64
C HIS A 264 13.19 -3.67 12.45
N LEU A 265 13.81 -3.40 11.31
CA LEU A 265 15.15 -3.93 11.00
C LEU A 265 16.25 -3.27 11.83
N MET A 266 16.11 -2.02 12.22
CA MET A 266 17.06 -1.34 13.09
C MET A 266 17.07 -1.90 14.53
N GLU A 267 15.92 -2.39 15.01
CA GLU A 267 15.80 -2.95 16.35
C GLU A 267 16.00 -4.48 16.40
N GLN A 268 16.08 -5.14 15.26
CA GLN A 268 16.23 -6.59 15.14
C GLN A 268 17.52 -6.96 14.39
N PRO A 269 18.69 -6.99 15.06
CA PRO A 269 20.00 -7.18 14.42
C PRO A 269 20.10 -8.43 13.55
N ARG A 270 19.48 -9.56 13.98
CA ARG A 270 19.44 -10.81 13.22
C ARG A 270 18.80 -10.62 11.85
N TRP A 271 17.63 -9.98 11.78
CA TRP A 271 16.92 -9.78 10.53
C TRP A 271 17.54 -8.66 9.68
N ARG A 272 18.12 -7.63 10.34
CA ARG A 272 18.90 -6.60 9.64
C ARG A 272 20.10 -7.22 8.92
N GLU A 273 20.87 -8.07 9.56
CA GLU A 273 22.03 -8.73 8.95
C GLU A 273 21.58 -9.60 7.76
N ARG A 274 20.58 -10.46 7.94
CA ARG A 274 20.03 -11.28 6.86
C ARG A 274 19.49 -10.44 5.71
N PHE A 275 18.85 -9.32 6.01
CA PHE A 275 18.35 -8.40 4.98
C PHE A 275 19.49 -7.80 4.15
N ILE A 276 20.60 -7.42 4.79
CA ILE A 276 21.75 -6.81 4.12
C ILE A 276 22.45 -7.81 3.19
N VAL A 277 22.72 -9.04 3.68
CA VAL A 277 23.54 -10.03 2.96
C VAL A 277 22.74 -10.99 2.11
N GLY A 278 21.44 -11.16 2.39
CA GLY A 278 20.57 -12.13 1.77
C GLY A 278 20.26 -11.85 0.29
N SER A 279 19.58 -12.78 -0.35
CA SER A 279 19.03 -12.65 -1.70
C SER A 279 17.82 -11.73 -1.75
N ASP A 280 17.39 -11.32 -2.96
CA ASP A 280 16.14 -10.55 -3.13
C ASP A 280 14.94 -11.34 -2.60
N ALA A 281 14.90 -12.66 -2.77
CA ALA A 281 13.84 -13.52 -2.23
C ALA A 281 13.78 -13.47 -0.70
N GLU A 282 14.92 -13.50 -0.01
CA GLU A 282 14.97 -13.36 1.46
C GLU A 282 14.56 -11.97 1.93
N ARG A 283 15.00 -10.91 1.23
CA ARG A 283 14.55 -9.54 1.53
C ARG A 283 13.03 -9.42 1.39
N HIS A 284 12.47 -9.93 0.32
CA HIS A 284 11.03 -9.92 0.10
C HIS A 284 10.29 -10.75 1.17
N ALA A 285 10.80 -11.91 1.58
CA ALA A 285 10.21 -12.69 2.65
C ALA A 285 10.17 -11.93 3.98
N ILE A 286 11.26 -11.23 4.33
CA ILE A 286 11.33 -10.37 5.51
C ILE A 286 10.32 -9.21 5.40
N LEU A 287 10.23 -8.55 4.26
CA LEU A 287 9.29 -7.44 4.04
C LEU A 287 7.84 -7.91 4.07
N HIS A 288 7.53 -9.08 3.51
CA HIS A 288 6.20 -9.68 3.59
C HIS A 288 5.79 -9.96 5.04
N GLU A 289 6.72 -10.48 5.86
CA GLU A 289 6.41 -10.77 7.25
C GLU A 289 6.22 -9.49 8.08
N ILE A 290 7.03 -8.45 7.85
CA ILE A 290 6.80 -7.13 8.46
C ILE A 290 5.41 -6.61 8.08
N LEU A 291 5.04 -6.67 6.79
CA LEU A 291 3.74 -6.19 6.31
C LEU A 291 2.57 -7.05 6.81
N ARG A 292 2.78 -8.34 7.08
CA ARG A 292 1.79 -9.20 7.71
C ARG A 292 1.52 -8.77 9.15
N LEU A 293 2.58 -8.53 9.90
CA LEU A 293 2.50 -8.11 11.29
C LEU A 293 1.94 -6.69 11.43
N GLU A 294 2.37 -5.80 10.55
CA GLU A 294 2.07 -4.36 10.59
C GLU A 294 1.58 -3.88 9.22
N PRO A 295 0.33 -4.18 8.86
CA PRO A 295 -0.23 -3.74 7.59
C PRO A 295 -0.35 -2.22 7.56
N ILE A 296 0.14 -1.59 6.49
CA ILE A 296 0.11 -0.13 6.32
C ILE A 296 -1.34 0.37 6.21
N VAL A 297 -2.16 -0.37 5.46
CA VAL A 297 -3.61 -0.15 5.43
C VAL A 297 -4.23 -1.11 6.45
N GLY A 298 -4.54 -0.59 7.63
CA GLY A 298 -5.05 -1.39 8.75
C GLY A 298 -6.47 -1.89 8.54
N THR A 299 -7.24 -1.24 7.67
CA THR A 299 -8.64 -1.58 7.45
C THR A 299 -9.03 -1.45 5.97
N LEU A 300 -9.68 -2.48 5.43
CA LEU A 300 -10.30 -2.45 4.11
C LEU A 300 -11.81 -2.34 4.25
N MET A 301 -12.37 -1.28 3.67
CA MET A 301 -13.80 -0.98 3.80
C MET A 301 -14.55 -1.31 2.51
N ARG A 302 -15.75 -1.88 2.67
CA ARG A 302 -16.70 -2.14 1.58
C ARG A 302 -18.09 -1.67 1.99
N ARG A 303 -18.92 -1.38 0.99
CA ARG A 303 -20.35 -1.16 1.18
C ARG A 303 -21.11 -2.18 0.37
N ALA A 304 -22.06 -2.88 1.01
CA ALA A 304 -22.92 -3.84 0.34
C ALA A 304 -23.86 -3.13 -0.65
N GLU A 305 -23.92 -3.61 -1.88
CA GLU A 305 -24.83 -3.11 -2.92
C GLU A 305 -26.09 -3.96 -3.06
N GLU A 306 -26.06 -5.18 -2.49
CA GLU A 306 -27.18 -6.12 -2.36
C GLU A 306 -27.06 -6.82 -1.01
N ASP A 307 -28.08 -7.58 -0.62
CA ASP A 307 -28.02 -8.42 0.58
C ASP A 307 -27.02 -9.55 0.36
N ILE A 308 -26.11 -9.74 1.32
CA ILE A 308 -25.05 -10.75 1.28
C ILE A 308 -25.26 -11.71 2.45
N VAL A 309 -25.39 -13.00 2.15
CA VAL A 309 -25.45 -14.05 3.17
C VAL A 309 -24.07 -14.69 3.28
N ILE A 310 -23.56 -14.77 4.50
CA ILE A 310 -22.26 -15.38 4.82
C ILE A 310 -22.42 -16.37 5.99
N GLU A 311 -21.86 -17.55 5.81
CA GLU A 311 -21.75 -18.55 6.86
C GLU A 311 -20.40 -18.41 7.56
N SER A 312 -20.41 -18.29 8.89
CA SER A 312 -19.21 -18.25 9.71
C SER A 312 -19.40 -19.05 10.98
N GLN A 313 -18.52 -20.00 11.24
CA GLN A 313 -18.52 -20.84 12.46
C GLN A 313 -19.90 -21.48 12.78
N GLY A 314 -20.62 -21.90 11.74
CA GLY A 314 -21.95 -22.52 11.87
C GLY A 314 -23.10 -21.54 12.11
N THR A 315 -22.85 -20.25 12.02
CA THR A 315 -23.87 -19.18 12.11
C THR A 315 -24.02 -18.47 10.78
N THR A 316 -25.27 -18.24 10.37
CA THR A 316 -25.61 -17.48 9.17
C THR A 316 -25.76 -16.01 9.53
N HIS A 317 -25.03 -15.15 8.82
CA HIS A 317 -25.11 -13.70 8.95
C HIS A 317 -25.67 -13.11 7.66
N THR A 318 -26.56 -12.11 7.77
CA THR A 318 -27.08 -11.37 6.62
C THR A 318 -26.64 -9.93 6.72
N ILE A 319 -25.77 -9.52 5.78
CA ILE A 319 -25.32 -8.14 5.60
C ILE A 319 -26.29 -7.51 4.62
N HIS A 320 -27.05 -6.50 5.05
CA HIS A 320 -28.05 -5.88 4.20
C HIS A 320 -27.45 -4.87 3.24
N LYS A 321 -28.14 -4.66 2.12
CA LYS A 321 -27.82 -3.60 1.16
C LYS A 321 -27.66 -2.25 1.88
N GLY A 322 -26.54 -1.58 1.60
CA GLY A 322 -26.18 -0.31 2.22
C GLY A 322 -25.34 -0.43 3.48
N ASP A 323 -25.25 -1.62 4.09
CA ASP A 323 -24.39 -1.83 5.26
C ASP A 323 -22.92 -1.60 4.94
N LEU A 324 -22.19 -1.03 5.90
CA LEU A 324 -20.77 -0.85 5.84
C LEU A 324 -20.07 -2.08 6.42
N ILE A 325 -19.03 -2.53 5.72
CA ILE A 325 -18.21 -3.70 6.07
C ILE A 325 -16.78 -3.19 6.27
N ARG A 326 -16.21 -3.57 7.40
CA ARG A 326 -14.84 -3.22 7.80
C ARG A 326 -14.04 -4.49 8.01
N VAL A 327 -13.08 -4.76 7.15
CA VAL A 327 -12.12 -5.87 7.30
C VAL A 327 -10.91 -5.35 8.08
N ASP A 328 -10.68 -5.92 9.26
CA ASP A 328 -9.49 -5.64 10.06
C ASP A 328 -8.33 -6.47 9.54
N VAL A 329 -7.43 -5.81 8.79
CA VAL A 329 -6.33 -6.50 8.12
C VAL A 329 -5.35 -7.09 9.12
N GLN A 330 -5.10 -6.43 10.25
CA GLN A 330 -4.17 -6.91 11.27
C GLN A 330 -4.69 -8.17 11.96
N ALA A 331 -5.99 -8.23 12.27
CA ALA A 331 -6.63 -9.42 12.83
C ALA A 331 -6.61 -10.59 11.84
N VAL A 332 -7.03 -10.33 10.59
CA VAL A 332 -7.02 -11.33 9.51
C VAL A 332 -5.61 -11.89 9.26
N ASN A 333 -4.60 -11.03 9.29
CA ASN A 333 -3.20 -11.45 9.11
C ASN A 333 -2.62 -12.24 10.28
N ALA A 334 -3.30 -12.23 11.44
CA ALA A 334 -2.94 -12.98 12.64
C ALA A 334 -3.84 -14.21 12.87
N ASP A 335 -4.71 -14.57 11.93
CA ASP A 335 -5.57 -15.75 12.02
C ASP A 335 -4.74 -17.03 12.07
N GLU A 336 -4.73 -17.71 13.22
CA GLU A 336 -3.94 -18.94 13.45
C GLU A 336 -4.31 -20.08 12.51
N SER A 337 -5.56 -20.11 12.01
CA SER A 337 -5.97 -21.09 11.00
C SER A 337 -5.22 -20.94 9.67
N VAL A 338 -4.60 -19.79 9.45
CA VAL A 338 -3.83 -19.46 8.23
C VAL A 338 -2.33 -19.48 8.48
N VAL A 339 -1.89 -18.79 9.54
CA VAL A 339 -0.45 -18.56 9.79
C VAL A 339 0.14 -19.51 10.83
N GLY A 340 -0.68 -20.36 11.45
CA GLY A 340 -0.25 -21.32 12.47
C GLY A 340 0.06 -20.67 13.81
N GLU A 341 0.75 -21.42 14.65
CA GLU A 341 1.09 -21.02 16.02
C GLU A 341 1.98 -19.78 16.07
N GLY A 342 1.83 -18.98 17.12
CA GLY A 342 2.59 -17.76 17.33
C GLY A 342 2.42 -16.74 16.21
N PRO A 343 1.18 -16.35 15.86
CA PRO A 343 0.90 -15.45 14.74
C PRO A 343 1.56 -14.08 14.89
N GLN A 344 1.98 -13.73 16.11
CA GLN A 344 2.60 -12.45 16.44
C GLN A 344 4.14 -12.48 16.37
N ALA A 345 4.74 -13.66 16.20
CA ALA A 345 6.19 -13.78 16.10
C ALA A 345 6.68 -13.42 14.69
N MET A 346 7.82 -12.73 14.60
CA MET A 346 8.51 -12.43 13.35
C MET A 346 9.12 -13.69 12.75
N CYS A 347 8.54 -14.24 11.69
CA CYS A 347 8.98 -15.46 11.03
C CYS A 347 8.90 -15.35 9.49
N PRO A 348 9.88 -14.76 8.81
CA PRO A 348 9.86 -14.56 7.34
C PRO A 348 9.72 -15.84 6.52
N MET A 349 10.07 -16.99 7.08
CA MET A 349 9.95 -18.31 6.44
C MET A 349 8.75 -19.09 6.99
N ARG A 350 7.72 -18.40 7.45
CA ARG A 350 6.51 -19.00 8.01
C ARG A 350 5.82 -19.91 7.00
N GLU A 351 5.50 -21.12 7.42
CA GLU A 351 4.67 -22.05 6.64
C GLU A 351 3.20 -21.65 6.82
N MET A 352 2.49 -21.46 5.72
CA MET A 352 1.09 -21.10 5.74
C MET A 352 0.21 -22.34 5.73
N HIS A 353 -0.78 -22.40 6.60
CA HIS A 353 -1.71 -23.53 6.73
C HIS A 353 -2.85 -23.48 5.72
N LYS A 354 -3.10 -22.34 5.09
CA LYS A 354 -4.08 -22.14 4.01
C LYS A 354 -3.42 -21.49 2.80
N GLN A 355 -4.06 -21.64 1.66
CA GLN A 355 -3.63 -20.97 0.43
C GLN A 355 -3.86 -19.45 0.53
N VAL A 356 -2.79 -18.69 0.48
CA VAL A 356 -2.76 -17.23 0.45
C VAL A 356 -2.19 -16.73 -0.88
N LEU A 357 -2.52 -15.49 -1.27
CA LEU A 357 -2.00 -14.87 -2.49
C LEU A 357 -0.58 -14.33 -2.33
N ALA A 358 -0.18 -14.05 -1.10
CA ALA A 358 1.16 -13.59 -0.75
C ALA A 358 1.45 -13.90 0.73
N PRO A 359 2.73 -14.05 1.14
CA PRO A 359 3.09 -14.31 2.54
C PRO A 359 2.62 -13.22 3.52
N SER A 360 2.35 -12.00 3.05
CA SER A 360 1.75 -10.93 3.86
C SER A 360 0.23 -11.09 4.09
N VAL A 361 -0.36 -12.21 3.71
CA VAL A 361 -1.79 -12.57 3.83
C VAL A 361 -2.67 -11.52 3.16
N MET A 362 -3.29 -10.60 3.91
CA MET A 362 -4.12 -9.51 3.38
C MET A 362 -3.39 -8.15 3.35
N GLY A 363 -2.07 -8.11 3.59
CA GLY A 363 -1.30 -6.86 3.60
C GLY A 363 -1.36 -6.05 2.28
N PHE A 364 -1.64 -6.72 1.16
CA PHE A 364 -1.91 -6.10 -0.15
C PHE A 364 -3.38 -6.23 -0.58
N GLY A 365 -4.27 -6.61 0.33
CA GLY A 365 -5.68 -6.88 0.03
C GLY A 365 -5.92 -8.15 -0.78
N ASP A 366 -7.18 -8.39 -1.14
CA ASP A 366 -7.63 -9.53 -1.94
C ASP A 366 -8.73 -9.10 -2.93
N GLY A 367 -9.12 -10.02 -3.81
CA GLY A 367 -10.17 -9.81 -4.82
C GLY A 367 -9.77 -8.81 -5.91
N HIS A 368 -10.78 -8.23 -6.53
CA HIS A 368 -10.60 -7.35 -7.70
C HIS A 368 -9.91 -6.02 -7.37
N HIS A 369 -9.91 -5.59 -6.10
CA HIS A 369 -9.17 -4.41 -5.62
C HIS A 369 -7.81 -4.74 -4.97
N ARG A 370 -7.30 -5.96 -5.10
CA ARG A 370 -5.95 -6.29 -4.63
C ARG A 370 -4.93 -5.30 -5.19
N CYS A 371 -3.96 -4.89 -4.36
CA CYS A 371 -2.94 -3.91 -4.73
C CYS A 371 -2.21 -4.31 -6.02
N PRO A 372 -2.26 -3.50 -7.09
CA PRO A 372 -1.51 -3.79 -8.31
C PRO A 372 -0.01 -3.56 -8.14
N GLY A 373 0.37 -2.59 -7.28
CA GLY A 373 1.74 -2.15 -7.05
C GLY A 373 2.55 -3.00 -6.07
N ALA A 374 2.06 -4.18 -5.65
CA ALA A 374 2.70 -4.98 -4.61
C ALA A 374 4.17 -5.31 -4.93
N TYR A 375 4.48 -5.71 -6.18
CA TYR A 375 5.85 -5.99 -6.61
C TYR A 375 6.73 -4.75 -6.63
N VAL A 376 6.20 -3.63 -7.10
CA VAL A 376 6.92 -2.34 -7.13
C VAL A 376 7.27 -1.93 -5.71
N ALA A 377 6.30 -1.92 -4.79
CA ALA A 377 6.51 -1.53 -3.40
C ALA A 377 7.53 -2.41 -2.67
N LEU A 378 7.48 -3.73 -2.87
CA LEU A 378 8.46 -4.66 -2.29
C LEU A 378 9.86 -4.42 -2.86
N GLN A 379 9.97 -4.26 -4.18
CA GLN A 379 11.25 -4.12 -4.87
C GLN A 379 11.94 -2.81 -4.51
N GLU A 380 11.22 -1.68 -4.59
CA GLU A 380 11.80 -0.37 -4.24
C GLU A 380 12.19 -0.29 -2.76
N THR A 381 11.37 -0.85 -1.87
CA THR A 381 11.68 -0.94 -0.44
C THR A 381 12.92 -1.80 -0.20
N ALA A 382 13.01 -2.98 -0.84
CA ALA A 382 14.17 -3.86 -0.71
C ALA A 382 15.46 -3.21 -1.21
N ILE A 383 15.42 -2.55 -2.36
CA ILE A 383 16.56 -1.87 -2.97
C ILE A 383 17.05 -0.71 -2.08
N PHE A 384 16.13 0.14 -1.62
CA PHE A 384 16.47 1.28 -0.79
C PHE A 384 17.00 0.86 0.59
N LEU A 385 16.29 -0.05 1.28
CA LEU A 385 16.70 -0.49 2.62
C LEU A 385 18.02 -1.26 2.60
N GLN A 386 18.31 -2.06 1.56
CA GLN A 386 19.60 -2.72 1.45
C GLN A 386 20.77 -1.72 1.45
N ARG A 387 20.59 -0.56 0.82
CA ARG A 387 21.60 0.50 0.76
C ARG A 387 21.67 1.30 2.06
N LEU A 388 20.50 1.66 2.58
CA LEU A 388 20.39 2.42 3.83
C LEU A 388 21.01 1.67 5.01
N LEU A 389 20.63 0.40 5.20
CA LEU A 389 21.05 -0.40 6.35
C LEU A 389 22.54 -0.80 6.31
N LYS A 390 23.21 -0.69 5.16
CA LYS A 390 24.66 -0.87 5.01
C LYS A 390 25.48 0.34 5.47
N LEU A 391 24.84 1.48 5.74
CA LEU A 391 25.58 2.67 6.16
C LEU A 391 26.23 2.45 7.54
N GLU A 392 27.51 2.73 7.60
CA GLU A 392 28.23 2.75 8.88
C GLU A 392 27.68 3.88 9.77
N GLY A 393 27.58 3.63 11.06
CA GLY A 393 27.05 4.60 12.01
C GLY A 393 25.56 4.93 11.87
N LEU A 394 24.81 4.22 11.03
CA LEU A 394 23.36 4.42 10.93
C LEU A 394 22.69 4.09 12.26
N ARG A 395 22.03 5.09 12.83
CA ARG A 395 21.29 4.96 14.10
C ARG A 395 20.01 5.78 14.09
N ILE A 396 19.05 5.37 14.90
CA ILE A 396 17.85 6.14 15.17
C ILE A 396 18.21 7.23 16.19
N GLU A 397 18.09 8.49 15.81
CA GLU A 397 18.24 9.64 16.73
C GLU A 397 16.93 9.92 17.46
N ARG A 398 15.80 9.77 16.73
CA ARG A 398 14.45 9.97 17.26
C ARG A 398 13.51 8.94 16.66
N GLU A 399 12.83 8.21 17.52
CA GLU A 399 11.72 7.33 17.11
C GLU A 399 10.54 8.12 16.55
N PRO A 400 9.75 7.51 15.66
CA PRO A 400 8.64 8.21 15.01
C PRO A 400 7.51 8.52 15.99
N LYS A 401 6.81 9.62 15.72
CA LYS A 401 5.48 9.87 16.27
C LYS A 401 4.45 9.18 15.41
N LEU A 402 3.61 8.37 16.04
CA LEU A 402 2.49 7.71 15.38
C LEU A 402 1.33 8.70 15.25
N VAL A 403 0.92 8.96 14.02
CA VAL A 403 -0.23 9.80 13.69
C VAL A 403 -1.26 8.96 12.95
N TRP A 404 -2.48 8.88 13.47
CA TRP A 404 -3.54 8.15 12.80
C TRP A 404 -3.96 8.83 11.49
N SER A 405 -3.96 8.11 10.39
CA SER A 405 -4.44 8.55 9.09
C SER A 405 -5.84 8.02 8.81
N SER A 406 -6.82 8.91 8.76
CA SER A 406 -8.19 8.53 8.42
C SER A 406 -8.32 8.06 6.97
N THR A 407 -7.42 8.49 6.10
CA THR A 407 -7.38 8.10 4.69
C THR A 407 -6.83 6.69 4.51
N ALA A 408 -5.66 6.39 5.08
CA ALA A 408 -5.05 5.06 4.99
C ALA A 408 -5.68 4.06 5.99
N GLN A 409 -6.46 4.55 6.98
CA GLN A 409 -6.95 3.73 8.09
C GLN A 409 -5.81 2.96 8.78
N GLY A 410 -4.71 3.65 9.01
CA GLY A 410 -3.47 3.14 9.58
C GLY A 410 -2.66 4.26 10.22
N TYR A 411 -1.47 3.96 10.70
CA TYR A 411 -0.58 4.95 11.32
C TYR A 411 0.47 5.45 10.34
N GLU A 412 0.70 6.75 10.33
CA GLU A 412 1.81 7.43 9.67
C GLU A 412 2.92 7.68 10.70
N LEU A 413 4.18 7.53 10.25
CA LEU A 413 5.38 7.64 11.07
C LEU A 413 6.05 8.99 10.85
N HIS A 414 5.67 10.00 11.63
CA HIS A 414 6.19 11.36 11.52
C HIS A 414 7.42 11.61 12.40
N GLU A 415 8.27 12.56 12.04
CA GLU A 415 9.45 12.98 12.82
C GLU A 415 10.43 11.84 13.12
N PHE A 416 10.53 10.86 12.24
CA PHE A 416 11.43 9.72 12.38
C PHE A 416 12.83 10.10 11.92
N VAL A 417 13.72 10.41 12.86
CA VAL A 417 15.04 10.96 12.56
C VAL A 417 16.11 9.89 12.63
N VAL A 418 16.87 9.76 11.55
CA VAL A 418 18.07 8.91 11.46
C VAL A 418 19.32 9.73 11.23
N THR A 419 20.45 9.23 11.75
CA THR A 419 21.79 9.84 11.57
C THR A 419 22.80 8.80 11.11
N VAL A 420 23.86 9.26 10.43
CA VAL A 420 25.02 8.47 10.00
C VAL A 420 26.30 9.18 10.41
N ASP A 421 27.42 8.42 10.53
CA ASP A 421 28.72 8.98 10.88
C ASP A 421 29.35 9.78 9.72
#